data_002a14b95069df1e96898e2e0787cdcb
#
_entry.id   002a14b95069df1e96898e2e0787cdcb
#
_cell.length_a   1.000
_cell.length_b   1.000
_cell.length_c   1.000
_cell.angle_alpha   90.00
_cell.angle_beta   90.00
_cell.angle_gamma   90.00
#
_symmetry.space_group_name_H-M   'P 1'
#
loop_
_entity.id
_entity.type
_entity.pdbx_description
1 polymer ?
#
loop_
_entity_poly.entity_id
_entity_poly.type
_entity_poly.pdbx_seq_one_letter_code
_entity_poly.pdbx_strand_id
1 'polypeptide(L)'
;MREGFVIVDNYERSDKGYDRCIYCPGNEYLTKPAVLSLVQREHIMQRMADSEDSYISDWCVRVVECNEPICTTNGSGLSVNRSQYSMNRILYNEHAYGYHYILVASRKHCKPSALSVEEWVNVLTVLQDRIRWLYLHKGVAYVAVYMDYNASESWHPHLNILTLHRMPQLITKEIDTTNDYVENNSQCPLCSIMKESKSSRGLVENDNFMVFCPWAPTHDYEFWIAPKEHLIHATKMTQREIEDLALMLKVSLSGLHSALGDIRFGLALKATSDKSKKPQIHWRIEVYPRVRDDSALKHSFDISLTLAPEKAAERLRTAMREEYARLIGVI
;
A
#
# COMPACT_ATOMS: atom_id res chain seq x y z
N MET A 1 20.16 6.43 -17.98
CA MET A 1 20.50 6.04 -16.60
C MET A 1 19.22 6.12 -15.77
N ARG A 2 18.96 5.11 -14.92
CA ARG A 2 17.77 5.13 -14.07
C ARG A 2 17.98 6.13 -12.95
N GLU A 3 17.05 7.02 -12.76
CA GLU A 3 17.03 7.94 -11.62
C GLU A 3 16.16 7.31 -10.51
N GLY A 4 16.70 7.15 -9.31
CA GLY A 4 15.97 6.57 -8.19
C GLY A 4 16.80 6.56 -6.90
N PHE A 5 16.16 6.09 -5.82
CA PHE A 5 16.86 5.77 -4.59
C PHE A 5 17.30 4.30 -4.65
N VAL A 6 18.53 4.05 -4.26
CA VAL A 6 19.03 2.70 -4.00
C VAL A 6 19.42 2.67 -2.54
N ILE A 7 18.73 1.86 -1.75
CA ILE A 7 19.11 1.55 -0.37
C ILE A 7 19.87 0.24 -0.44
N VAL A 8 21.15 0.27 -0.09
CA VAL A 8 22.01 -0.91 -0.08
C VAL A 8 21.98 -1.51 1.32
N ASP A 9 21.58 -2.77 1.39
CA ASP A 9 21.66 -3.57 2.61
C ASP A 9 23.02 -4.29 2.66
N ASN A 10 23.71 -4.21 3.79
CA ASN A 10 24.98 -4.92 3.99
C ASN A 10 24.77 -6.37 4.46
N TYR A 11 23.53 -6.73 4.77
CA TYR A 11 23.18 -8.07 5.25
C TYR A 11 22.42 -8.82 4.15
N GLU A 12 22.84 -10.06 3.89
CA GLU A 12 21.95 -11.01 3.22
C GLU A 12 20.73 -11.18 4.13
N ARG A 13 19.59 -10.72 3.65
CA ARG A 13 18.31 -10.99 4.34
C ARG A 13 18.12 -12.49 4.29
N SER A 14 18.52 -13.15 5.37
CA SER A 14 18.20 -14.55 5.55
C SER A 14 16.68 -14.67 5.71
N ASP A 15 16.03 -15.48 4.90
CA ASP A 15 14.81 -16.17 5.31
C ASP A 15 15.18 -17.01 6.54
N LYS A 16 15.28 -16.35 7.69
CA LYS A 16 15.31 -17.06 8.96
C LYS A 16 13.93 -17.72 9.05
N GLY A 17 13.87 -18.96 8.61
CA GLY A 17 12.71 -19.79 8.83
C GLY A 17 12.46 -19.85 10.33
N TYR A 18 11.58 -18.98 10.79
CA TYR A 18 11.03 -19.16 12.12
C TYR A 18 10.14 -20.40 12.04
N ASP A 19 10.36 -21.38 12.90
CA ASP A 19 9.48 -22.54 13.04
C ASP A 19 8.02 -22.12 13.33
N ARG A 20 7.80 -20.84 13.67
CA ARG A 20 6.51 -20.22 13.96
C ARG A 20 6.43 -18.82 13.37
N CYS A 21 5.26 -18.47 12.88
CA CYS A 21 5.00 -17.11 12.37
C CYS A 21 5.11 -16.08 13.51
N ILE A 22 6.00 -15.10 13.35
CA ILE A 22 6.25 -14.04 14.35
C ILE A 22 5.06 -13.09 14.56
N TYR A 23 4.12 -13.04 13.61
CA TYR A 23 2.95 -12.16 13.67
C TYR A 23 1.68 -12.86 14.17
N CYS A 24 1.70 -14.18 14.37
CA CYS A 24 0.58 -14.89 14.96
C CYS A 24 0.39 -14.59 16.45
N PRO A 25 -0.86 -14.56 16.96
CA PRO A 25 -1.13 -14.43 18.39
C PRO A 25 -0.37 -15.43 19.23
N GLY A 26 0.16 -14.96 20.37
CA GLY A 26 1.00 -15.73 21.27
C GLY A 26 2.50 -15.69 20.94
N ASN A 27 2.88 -15.05 19.82
CA ASN A 27 4.28 -14.86 19.41
C ASN A 27 4.71 -13.37 19.45
N GLU A 28 3.95 -12.53 20.17
CA GLU A 28 4.18 -11.08 20.22
C GLU A 28 5.61 -10.74 20.67
N TYR A 29 6.20 -11.56 21.53
CA TYR A 29 7.56 -11.43 22.05
C TYR A 29 8.67 -11.64 21.00
N LEU A 30 8.33 -12.18 19.82
CA LEU A 30 9.27 -12.34 18.70
C LEU A 30 9.40 -11.06 17.86
N THR A 31 8.54 -10.09 18.09
CA THR A 31 8.59 -8.75 17.50
C THR A 31 9.02 -7.73 18.53
N LYS A 32 9.43 -6.54 18.08
CA LYS A 32 9.55 -5.40 19.01
C LYS A 32 8.17 -5.07 19.61
N PRO A 33 8.11 -4.42 20.79
CA PRO A 33 6.87 -3.96 21.38
C PRO A 33 6.05 -3.13 20.39
N ALA A 34 4.74 -3.37 20.34
CA ALA A 34 3.86 -2.63 19.46
C ALA A 34 3.77 -1.16 19.88
N VAL A 35 4.08 -0.27 18.95
CA VAL A 35 3.95 1.18 19.15
C VAL A 35 2.50 1.64 19.09
N LEU A 36 1.61 0.81 18.52
CA LEU A 36 0.18 1.03 18.44
C LEU A 36 -0.51 -0.32 18.22
N SER A 37 -1.48 -0.63 19.04
CA SER A 37 -2.41 -1.76 18.88
C SER A 37 -3.84 -1.25 18.94
N LEU A 38 -4.70 -1.75 18.07
CA LEU A 38 -6.14 -1.55 18.14
C LEU A 38 -6.74 -2.75 18.87
N VAL A 39 -7.49 -2.50 19.93
CA VAL A 39 -8.08 -3.52 20.80
C VAL A 39 -9.57 -3.25 20.93
N GLN A 40 -10.38 -4.29 20.85
CA GLN A 40 -11.82 -4.16 21.11
C GLN A 40 -12.12 -4.60 22.53
N ARG A 41 -12.60 -3.67 23.36
CA ARG A 41 -13.04 -3.95 24.74
C ARG A 41 -14.43 -3.36 24.95
N GLU A 42 -15.35 -4.17 25.48
CA GLU A 42 -16.72 -3.72 25.77
C GLU A 42 -17.38 -3.00 24.59
N HIS A 43 -17.19 -3.51 23.36
CA HIS A 43 -17.66 -2.92 22.09
C HIS A 43 -17.03 -1.57 21.72
N ILE A 44 -16.01 -1.11 22.43
CA ILE A 44 -15.27 0.12 22.15
C ILE A 44 -13.88 -0.23 21.59
N MET A 45 -13.52 0.43 20.49
CA MET A 45 -12.18 0.30 19.92
C MET A 45 -11.21 1.24 20.64
N GLN A 46 -10.19 0.68 21.27
CA GLN A 46 -9.19 1.41 22.04
C GLN A 46 -7.83 1.31 21.36
N ARG A 47 -7.06 2.39 21.44
CA ARG A 47 -5.67 2.46 20.98
C ARG A 47 -4.76 2.28 22.18
N MET A 48 -3.87 1.32 22.10
CA MET A 48 -2.94 0.97 23.17
C MET A 48 -1.54 0.74 22.58
N ALA A 49 -0.52 0.74 23.43
CA ALA A 49 0.84 0.34 23.07
C ALA A 49 1.34 -0.73 24.03
N ASP A 50 2.23 -1.60 23.57
CA ASP A 50 2.92 -2.54 24.45
C ASP A 50 3.90 -1.79 25.35
N SER A 51 4.23 -2.38 26.49
CA SER A 51 5.40 -1.99 27.29
C SER A 51 6.55 -2.99 27.04
N GLU A 52 7.77 -2.64 27.52
CA GLU A 52 8.94 -3.51 27.37
C GLU A 52 8.72 -4.91 27.99
N ASP A 53 7.92 -4.97 29.06
CA ASP A 53 7.70 -6.20 29.84
C ASP A 53 6.30 -6.81 29.62
N SER A 54 5.43 -6.21 28.82
CA SER A 54 4.05 -6.65 28.67
C SER A 54 3.50 -6.42 27.26
N TYR A 55 3.07 -7.50 26.63
CA TYR A 55 2.49 -7.52 25.29
C TYR A 55 0.97 -7.64 25.36
N ILE A 56 0.27 -6.84 24.57
CA ILE A 56 -1.19 -6.90 24.42
C ILE A 56 -1.51 -8.11 23.55
N SER A 57 -2.29 -9.05 24.08
CA SER A 57 -2.65 -10.30 23.38
C SER A 57 -4.01 -10.27 22.69
N ASP A 58 -4.90 -9.32 23.06
CA ASP A 58 -6.27 -9.17 22.55
C ASP A 58 -6.41 -8.13 21.42
N TRP A 59 -5.29 -7.87 20.73
CA TRP A 59 -5.23 -6.91 19.62
C TRP A 59 -6.04 -7.37 18.40
N CYS A 60 -6.61 -6.42 17.66
CA CYS A 60 -7.20 -6.64 16.33
C CYS A 60 -6.20 -6.32 15.22
N VAL A 61 -5.43 -5.24 15.39
CA VAL A 61 -4.36 -4.76 14.50
C VAL A 61 -3.18 -4.32 15.38
N ARG A 62 -1.95 -4.61 14.95
CA ARG A 62 -0.73 -4.16 15.64
C ARG A 62 0.19 -3.41 14.68
N VAL A 63 0.86 -2.39 15.19
CA VAL A 63 1.96 -1.70 14.48
C VAL A 63 3.23 -1.89 15.29
N VAL A 64 4.18 -2.59 14.72
CA VAL A 64 5.49 -2.87 15.34
C VAL A 64 6.61 -2.26 14.49
N GLU A 65 7.72 -1.90 15.09
CA GLU A 65 8.91 -1.60 14.30
C GLU A 65 9.41 -2.87 13.60
N CYS A 66 9.86 -2.73 12.35
CA CYS A 66 10.44 -3.86 11.62
C CYS A 66 11.69 -4.39 12.35
N ASN A 67 11.80 -5.70 12.49
CA ASN A 67 12.97 -6.33 13.13
C ASN A 67 14.24 -6.11 12.27
N GLU A 68 14.10 -6.13 10.95
CA GLU A 68 15.17 -5.86 9.98
C GLU A 68 14.81 -4.62 9.15
N PRO A 69 14.97 -3.40 9.70
CA PRO A 69 14.45 -2.19 9.09
C PRO A 69 15.28 -1.77 7.87
N ILE A 70 14.61 -1.29 6.82
CA ILE A 70 15.25 -0.66 5.64
C ILE A 70 15.88 0.69 6.01
N CYS A 71 15.32 1.39 6.99
CA CYS A 71 15.82 2.66 7.50
C CYS A 71 15.66 2.72 9.03
N THR A 72 16.45 3.57 9.68
CA THR A 72 16.46 3.73 11.15
C THR A 72 16.34 5.19 11.56
N THR A 73 15.85 5.45 12.77
CA THR A 73 15.76 6.81 13.33
C THR A 73 17.13 7.39 13.68
N ASN A 74 18.16 6.55 13.78
CA ASN A 74 19.55 6.96 14.01
C ASN A 74 20.31 7.24 12.70
N GLY A 75 19.69 7.00 11.55
CA GLY A 75 20.27 7.24 10.24
C GLY A 75 20.50 8.73 9.98
N SER A 76 21.58 9.06 9.28
CA SER A 76 21.91 10.45 8.92
C SER A 76 21.12 10.99 7.71
N GLY A 77 20.50 10.11 6.94
CA GLY A 77 19.83 10.45 5.69
C GLY A 77 20.77 10.91 4.57
N LEU A 78 22.08 10.76 4.74
CA LEU A 78 23.07 11.20 3.76
C LEU A 78 23.17 10.20 2.61
N SER A 79 22.97 10.69 1.40
CA SER A 79 23.22 9.94 0.17
C SER A 79 24.72 9.86 -0.09
N VAL A 80 25.25 8.66 -0.25
CA VAL A 80 26.66 8.43 -0.59
C VAL A 80 26.74 8.16 -2.09
N ASN A 81 27.28 9.12 -2.85
CA ASN A 81 27.61 8.90 -4.27
C ASN A 81 28.98 8.23 -4.35
N ARG A 82 29.00 6.91 -4.57
CA ARG A 82 30.26 6.15 -4.73
C ARG A 82 30.75 6.04 -6.17
N SER A 83 29.94 6.43 -7.14
CA SER A 83 30.32 6.35 -8.56
C SER A 83 29.97 7.64 -9.29
N GLN A 84 30.97 8.25 -9.90
CA GLN A 84 30.78 9.35 -10.82
C GLN A 84 30.02 8.95 -12.11
N TYR A 85 29.82 7.67 -12.35
CA TYR A 85 29.13 7.13 -13.53
C TYR A 85 27.67 6.74 -13.24
N SER A 86 27.24 6.81 -11.99
CA SER A 86 25.85 6.50 -11.62
C SER A 86 25.11 7.75 -11.20
N MET A 87 23.94 7.98 -11.78
CA MET A 87 23.02 9.03 -11.33
C MET A 87 22.15 8.57 -10.14
N ASN A 88 22.16 7.29 -9.79
CA ASN A 88 21.43 6.78 -8.65
C ASN A 88 22.09 7.24 -7.36
N ARG A 89 21.29 7.74 -6.44
CA ARG A 89 21.73 8.04 -5.08
C ARG A 89 21.72 6.74 -4.27
N ILE A 90 22.91 6.32 -3.85
CA ILE A 90 23.09 5.13 -3.02
C ILE A 90 23.07 5.57 -1.57
N LEU A 91 22.25 4.92 -0.78
CA LEU A 91 22.15 5.11 0.66
C LEU A 91 22.28 3.75 1.34
N TYR A 92 23.17 3.63 2.31
CA TYR A 92 23.23 2.42 3.12
C TYR A 92 22.09 2.43 4.13
N ASN A 93 21.48 1.27 4.42
CA ASN A 93 20.36 1.18 5.33
C ASN A 93 20.69 1.65 6.74
N GLU A 94 21.88 1.41 7.25
CA GLU A 94 22.41 1.91 8.52
C GLU A 94 22.51 3.46 8.60
N HIS A 95 22.55 4.13 7.45
CA HIS A 95 22.55 5.60 7.33
C HIS A 95 21.22 6.16 6.82
N ALA A 96 20.33 5.29 6.36
CA ALA A 96 19.02 5.70 5.90
C ALA A 96 18.17 6.16 7.09
N TYR A 97 17.87 7.46 7.14
CA TYR A 97 17.00 8.02 8.16
C TYR A 97 15.55 7.77 7.85
N GLY A 98 14.80 7.23 8.80
CA GLY A 98 13.37 7.05 8.69
C GLY A 98 12.82 6.03 9.68
N TYR A 99 11.53 5.77 9.55
CA TYR A 99 10.81 4.75 10.29
C TYR A 99 10.45 3.61 9.35
N HIS A 100 10.58 2.39 9.81
CA HIS A 100 10.06 1.21 9.11
C HIS A 100 9.20 0.41 10.08
N TYR A 101 7.89 0.45 9.85
CA TYR A 101 6.90 -0.28 10.64
C TYR A 101 6.24 -1.38 9.82
N ILE A 102 5.85 -2.43 10.52
CA ILE A 102 4.98 -3.47 10.03
C ILE A 102 3.62 -3.28 10.71
N LEU A 103 2.57 -3.11 9.91
CA LEU A 103 1.19 -3.14 10.37
C LEU A 103 0.65 -4.55 10.15
N VAL A 104 0.52 -5.32 11.21
CA VAL A 104 -0.07 -6.67 11.20
C VAL A 104 -1.59 -6.51 11.12
N ALA A 105 -2.17 -6.98 10.01
CA ALA A 105 -3.54 -6.64 9.62
C ALA A 105 -4.62 -7.47 10.31
N SER A 106 -4.28 -8.63 10.83
CA SER A 106 -5.22 -9.56 11.46
C SER A 106 -4.50 -10.52 12.40
N ARG A 107 -5.22 -11.07 13.34
CA ARG A 107 -4.77 -12.22 14.18
C ARG A 107 -4.77 -13.53 13.40
N LYS A 108 -5.51 -13.60 12.30
CA LYS A 108 -5.63 -14.79 11.48
C LYS A 108 -4.43 -14.91 10.55
N HIS A 109 -3.84 -16.09 10.49
CA HIS A 109 -2.86 -16.43 9.48
C HIS A 109 -3.62 -16.81 8.20
N CYS A 110 -3.86 -15.81 7.34
CA CYS A 110 -4.70 -16.00 6.16
C CYS A 110 -4.22 -15.15 4.98
N LYS A 111 -4.76 -15.41 3.80
CA LYS A 111 -4.52 -14.63 2.58
C LYS A 111 -5.19 -13.25 2.66
N PRO A 112 -4.68 -12.23 1.96
CA PRO A 112 -5.32 -10.90 1.95
C PRO A 112 -6.77 -10.91 1.48
N SER A 113 -7.11 -11.81 0.55
CA SER A 113 -8.49 -12.02 0.06
C SER A 113 -9.45 -12.55 1.12
N ALA A 114 -8.94 -13.21 2.17
CA ALA A 114 -9.74 -13.77 3.25
C ALA A 114 -10.06 -12.76 4.37
N LEU A 115 -9.36 -11.61 4.43
CA LEU A 115 -9.69 -10.56 5.40
C LEU A 115 -11.12 -10.08 5.21
N SER A 116 -11.84 -9.88 6.30
CA SER A 116 -13.21 -9.34 6.29
C SER A 116 -13.21 -7.82 6.04
N VAL A 117 -14.38 -7.26 5.74
CA VAL A 117 -14.55 -5.80 5.64
C VAL A 117 -14.20 -5.13 6.96
N GLU A 118 -14.62 -5.68 8.10
CA GLU A 118 -14.31 -5.16 9.44
C GLU A 118 -12.80 -5.16 9.71
N GLU A 119 -12.08 -6.23 9.35
CA GLU A 119 -10.63 -6.28 9.48
C GLU A 119 -9.96 -5.18 8.63
N TRP A 120 -10.43 -4.94 7.40
CA TRP A 120 -9.95 -3.83 6.58
C TRP A 120 -10.28 -2.45 7.16
N VAL A 121 -11.47 -2.26 7.78
CA VAL A 121 -11.82 -1.02 8.50
C VAL A 121 -10.80 -0.76 9.62
N ASN A 122 -10.50 -1.77 10.41
CA ASN A 122 -9.53 -1.68 11.49
C ASN A 122 -8.12 -1.33 10.98
N VAL A 123 -7.69 -2.00 9.91
CA VAL A 123 -6.41 -1.73 9.23
C VAL A 123 -6.33 -0.28 8.75
N LEU A 124 -7.34 0.19 8.02
CA LEU A 124 -7.37 1.55 7.45
C LEU A 124 -7.43 2.62 8.52
N THR A 125 -8.16 2.38 9.61
CA THR A 125 -8.24 3.30 10.76
C THR A 125 -6.87 3.47 11.40
N VAL A 126 -6.17 2.37 11.70
CA VAL A 126 -4.82 2.39 12.29
C VAL A 126 -3.81 2.99 11.31
N LEU A 127 -3.92 2.63 10.03
CA LEU A 127 -3.04 3.16 8.99
C LEU A 127 -3.16 4.67 8.85
N GLN A 128 -4.39 5.20 8.79
CA GLN A 128 -4.65 6.64 8.73
C GLN A 128 -4.04 7.38 9.93
N ASP A 129 -4.24 6.87 11.14
CA ASP A 129 -3.67 7.44 12.36
C ASP A 129 -2.13 7.43 12.31
N ARG A 130 -1.54 6.32 11.86
CA ARG A 130 -0.08 6.18 11.80
C ARG A 130 0.55 7.10 10.76
N ILE A 131 -0.05 7.23 9.58
CA ILE A 131 0.44 8.15 8.54
C ILE A 131 0.38 9.59 9.03
N ARG A 132 -0.72 10.01 9.69
CA ARG A 132 -0.83 11.34 10.29
C ARG A 132 0.30 11.60 11.27
N TRP A 133 0.51 10.66 12.18
CA TRP A 133 1.57 10.77 13.20
C TRP A 133 2.95 10.89 12.54
N LEU A 134 3.25 10.08 11.54
CA LEU A 134 4.52 10.10 10.82
C LEU A 134 4.78 11.44 10.13
N TYR A 135 3.78 12.02 9.48
CA TYR A 135 3.94 13.33 8.84
C TYR A 135 4.12 14.49 9.83
N LEU A 136 3.88 14.31 11.12
CA LEU A 136 4.21 15.33 12.15
C LEU A 136 5.70 15.41 12.45
N HIS A 137 6.47 14.36 12.13
CA HIS A 137 7.89 14.28 12.44
C HIS A 137 8.74 15.03 11.41
N LYS A 138 9.75 15.75 11.93
CA LYS A 138 10.75 16.42 11.09
C LYS A 138 11.54 15.37 10.29
N GLY A 139 11.83 15.66 9.04
CA GLY A 139 12.61 14.76 8.18
C GLY A 139 11.77 13.71 7.43
N VAL A 140 10.47 13.61 7.68
CA VAL A 140 9.58 12.76 6.88
C VAL A 140 9.02 13.57 5.72
N ALA A 141 9.51 13.29 4.51
CA ALA A 141 9.02 13.90 3.27
C ALA A 141 7.95 13.06 2.59
N TYR A 142 8.02 11.74 2.73
CA TYR A 142 7.07 10.81 2.14
C TYR A 142 6.86 9.59 3.03
N VAL A 143 5.63 9.10 3.07
CA VAL A 143 5.26 7.84 3.73
C VAL A 143 4.83 6.86 2.65
N ALA A 144 5.64 5.84 2.41
CA ALA A 144 5.33 4.74 1.51
C ALA A 144 4.62 3.64 2.30
N VAL A 145 3.44 3.24 1.82
CA VAL A 145 2.67 2.12 2.36
C VAL A 145 2.52 1.08 1.26
N TYR A 146 2.93 -0.14 1.55
CA TYR A 146 2.86 -1.22 0.57
C TYR A 146 2.68 -2.59 1.21
N MET A 147 2.18 -3.53 0.43
CA MET A 147 2.08 -4.94 0.73
C MET A 147 2.70 -5.72 -0.43
N ASP A 148 3.58 -6.67 -0.12
CA ASP A 148 4.09 -7.65 -1.07
C ASP A 148 3.57 -9.03 -0.67
N TYR A 149 2.48 -9.46 -1.31
CA TYR A 149 1.93 -10.79 -1.11
C TYR A 149 2.65 -11.79 -2.01
N ASN A 150 3.29 -12.78 -1.41
CA ASN A 150 4.11 -13.77 -2.13
C ASN A 150 3.40 -15.11 -2.39
N ALA A 151 2.12 -15.23 -2.03
CA ALA A 151 1.32 -16.45 -2.16
C ALA A 151 1.92 -17.68 -1.41
N SER A 152 2.70 -17.43 -0.36
CA SER A 152 3.26 -18.49 0.50
C SER A 152 2.34 -18.78 1.68
N GLU A 153 2.29 -20.03 2.10
CA GLU A 153 1.58 -20.44 3.33
C GLU A 153 2.19 -19.82 4.60
N SER A 154 3.48 -19.47 4.58
CA SER A 154 4.15 -18.79 5.69
C SER A 154 3.81 -17.31 5.79
N TRP A 155 3.15 -16.72 4.78
CA TRP A 155 2.85 -15.30 4.74
C TRP A 155 1.67 -14.93 5.66
N HIS A 156 1.88 -13.97 6.54
CA HIS A 156 0.86 -13.41 7.44
C HIS A 156 0.40 -12.04 6.95
N PRO A 157 -0.91 -11.69 6.98
CA PRO A 157 -1.38 -10.41 6.43
C PRO A 157 -0.77 -9.20 7.16
N HIS A 158 0.04 -8.45 6.43
CA HIS A 158 0.69 -7.25 6.93
C HIS A 158 0.94 -6.21 5.82
N LEU A 159 1.07 -4.95 6.23
CA LEU A 159 1.52 -3.85 5.38
C LEU A 159 2.84 -3.32 5.94
N ASN A 160 3.71 -2.89 5.03
CA ASN A 160 4.91 -2.14 5.35
C ASN A 160 4.58 -0.64 5.32
N ILE A 161 5.08 0.10 6.30
CA ILE A 161 5.01 1.56 6.40
C ILE A 161 6.44 2.08 6.50
N LEU A 162 6.93 2.66 5.42
CA LEU A 162 8.29 3.17 5.31
C LEU A 162 8.28 4.67 5.15
N THR A 163 9.09 5.39 5.91
CA THR A 163 9.27 6.83 5.69
C THR A 163 10.53 7.13 4.92
N LEU A 164 10.45 8.15 4.08
CA LEU A 164 11.56 8.65 3.30
C LEU A 164 11.79 10.13 3.63
N HIS A 165 13.06 10.53 3.76
CA HIS A 165 13.45 11.92 4.00
C HIS A 165 13.40 12.80 2.75
N ARG A 166 13.15 12.19 1.59
CA ARG A 166 12.95 12.86 0.30
C ARG A 166 11.77 12.23 -0.44
N MET A 167 11.08 13.05 -1.21
CA MET A 167 10.02 12.58 -2.10
C MET A 167 10.61 11.61 -3.15
N PRO A 168 10.00 10.44 -3.38
CA PRO A 168 10.38 9.57 -4.49
C PRO A 168 10.24 10.30 -5.83
N GLN A 169 11.18 10.07 -6.73
CA GLN A 169 11.21 10.79 -8.00
C GLN A 169 9.99 10.52 -8.88
N LEU A 170 9.47 9.29 -8.87
CA LEU A 170 8.23 8.96 -9.58
C LEU A 170 7.05 9.79 -9.05
N ILE A 171 6.97 9.99 -7.74
CA ILE A 171 5.90 10.82 -7.13
C ILE A 171 6.11 12.30 -7.49
N THR A 172 7.37 12.79 -7.47
CA THR A 172 7.67 14.16 -7.89
C THR A 172 7.26 14.41 -9.35
N LYS A 173 7.64 13.51 -10.26
CA LYS A 173 7.25 13.60 -11.68
C LYS A 173 5.73 13.56 -11.87
N GLU A 174 5.02 12.72 -11.10
CA GLU A 174 3.57 12.65 -11.15
C GLU A 174 2.91 13.95 -10.65
N ILE A 175 3.45 14.56 -9.58
CA ILE A 175 2.99 15.86 -9.08
C ILE A 175 3.17 16.93 -10.14
N ASP A 176 4.37 17.01 -10.74
CA ASP A 176 4.69 18.02 -11.75
C ASP A 176 3.77 17.87 -12.98
N THR A 177 3.64 16.64 -13.51
CA THR A 177 2.73 16.34 -14.62
C THR A 177 1.26 16.65 -14.28
N THR A 178 0.83 16.36 -13.05
CA THR A 178 -0.53 16.67 -12.59
C THR A 178 -0.75 18.18 -12.55
N ASN A 179 0.21 18.93 -12.05
CA ASN A 179 0.13 20.40 -12.00
C ASN A 179 0.04 21.00 -13.40
N ASP A 180 0.93 20.58 -14.31
CA ASP A 180 0.91 21.02 -15.71
C ASP A 180 -0.43 20.71 -16.38
N TYR A 181 -0.98 19.51 -16.15
CA TYR A 181 -2.27 19.13 -16.70
C TYR A 181 -3.43 19.97 -16.12
N VAL A 182 -3.43 20.22 -14.81
CA VAL A 182 -4.44 21.06 -14.15
C VAL A 182 -4.38 22.50 -14.64
N GLU A 183 -3.19 23.05 -14.80
CA GLU A 183 -3.00 24.42 -15.34
C GLU A 183 -3.56 24.56 -16.76
N ASN A 184 -3.38 23.55 -17.61
CA ASN A 184 -3.83 23.59 -19.00
C ASN A 184 -5.30 23.20 -19.18
N ASN A 185 -5.87 22.33 -18.32
CA ASN A 185 -7.20 21.74 -18.54
C ASN A 185 -8.21 22.07 -17.42
N SER A 186 -7.79 22.73 -16.35
CA SER A 186 -8.62 23.04 -15.16
C SER A 186 -9.28 21.81 -14.53
N GLN A 187 -8.71 20.63 -14.75
CA GLN A 187 -9.23 19.33 -14.26
C GLN A 187 -8.10 18.43 -13.76
N CYS A 188 -8.42 17.59 -12.80
CA CYS A 188 -7.49 16.56 -12.36
C CYS A 188 -7.39 15.44 -13.42
N PRO A 189 -6.18 15.02 -13.83
CA PRO A 189 -6.00 13.99 -14.84
C PRO A 189 -6.62 12.65 -14.42
N LEU A 190 -6.53 12.25 -13.14
CA LEU A 190 -7.13 11.00 -12.68
C LEU A 190 -8.65 11.04 -12.71
N CYS A 191 -9.27 12.18 -12.36
CA CYS A 191 -10.72 12.35 -12.50
C CYS A 191 -11.18 12.18 -13.96
N SER A 192 -10.41 12.69 -14.92
CA SER A 192 -10.70 12.52 -16.35
C SER A 192 -10.55 11.05 -16.77
N ILE A 193 -9.45 10.39 -16.36
CA ILE A 193 -9.20 8.96 -16.64
C ILE A 193 -10.31 8.09 -16.06
N MET A 194 -10.80 8.34 -14.85
CA MET A 194 -11.90 7.58 -14.24
C MET A 194 -13.19 7.70 -15.04
N LYS A 195 -13.54 8.91 -15.49
CA LYS A 195 -14.73 9.13 -16.33
C LYS A 195 -14.67 8.32 -17.64
N GLU A 196 -13.52 8.36 -18.31
CA GLU A 196 -13.29 7.59 -19.55
C GLU A 196 -13.27 6.08 -19.32
N SER A 197 -12.73 5.65 -18.17
CA SER A 197 -12.60 4.23 -17.83
C SER A 197 -13.93 3.56 -17.50
N LYS A 198 -14.95 4.33 -17.11
CA LYS A 198 -16.20 3.81 -16.54
C LYS A 198 -16.89 2.74 -17.41
N SER A 199 -16.87 2.88 -18.72
CA SER A 199 -17.55 1.95 -19.65
C SER A 199 -16.71 0.72 -20.00
N SER A 200 -15.43 0.89 -20.28
CA SER A 200 -14.56 -0.17 -20.81
C SER A 200 -13.65 -0.82 -19.76
N ARG A 201 -13.07 -0.03 -18.87
CA ARG A 201 -12.06 -0.46 -17.89
C ARG A 201 -12.53 -0.41 -16.43
N GLY A 202 -13.73 0.11 -16.16
CA GLY A 202 -14.34 0.09 -14.83
C GLY A 202 -14.67 -1.33 -14.38
N LEU A 203 -14.41 -1.67 -13.13
CA LEU A 203 -14.63 -2.99 -12.53
C LEU A 203 -15.85 -2.96 -11.62
N VAL A 204 -15.76 -2.24 -10.52
CA VAL A 204 -16.81 -2.07 -9.52
C VAL A 204 -16.69 -0.67 -8.90
N GLU A 205 -17.78 -0.12 -8.41
CA GLU A 205 -17.81 1.15 -7.70
C GLU A 205 -18.84 1.11 -6.56
N ASN A 206 -18.62 1.91 -5.53
CA ASN A 206 -19.63 2.26 -4.52
C ASN A 206 -19.84 3.78 -4.49
N ASP A 207 -20.40 4.34 -3.42
CA ASP A 207 -20.70 5.77 -3.33
C ASP A 207 -19.43 6.62 -3.44
N ASN A 208 -18.34 6.23 -2.75
CA ASN A 208 -17.15 7.05 -2.60
C ASN A 208 -15.96 6.59 -3.48
N PHE A 209 -15.89 5.34 -3.91
CA PHE A 209 -14.72 4.78 -4.60
C PHE A 209 -15.07 4.09 -5.91
N MET A 210 -14.11 4.11 -6.82
CA MET A 210 -14.14 3.36 -8.08
C MET A 210 -12.91 2.47 -8.20
N VAL A 211 -13.12 1.24 -8.68
CA VAL A 211 -12.07 0.28 -9.06
C VAL A 211 -12.02 0.16 -10.57
N PHE A 212 -10.85 0.31 -11.17
CA PHE A 212 -10.70 0.29 -12.62
C PHE A 212 -9.30 -0.13 -13.06
N CYS A 213 -9.15 -0.65 -14.27
CA CYS A 213 -7.85 -0.89 -14.89
C CYS A 213 -7.32 0.42 -15.50
N PRO A 214 -6.05 0.80 -15.26
CA PRO A 214 -5.46 2.00 -15.85
C PRO A 214 -5.31 1.87 -17.36
N TRP A 215 -5.21 3.00 -18.06
CA TRP A 215 -5.00 3.04 -19.52
C TRP A 215 -3.71 2.36 -19.94
N ALA A 216 -2.60 2.62 -19.22
CA ALA A 216 -1.28 2.09 -19.51
C ALA A 216 -0.78 1.28 -18.29
N PRO A 217 -1.25 0.03 -18.12
CA PRO A 217 -0.82 -0.81 -17.03
C PRO A 217 0.64 -1.22 -17.20
N THR A 218 1.34 -1.42 -16.09
CA THR A 218 2.71 -1.95 -16.07
C THR A 218 2.74 -3.46 -15.81
N HIS A 219 1.63 -4.02 -15.32
CA HIS A 219 1.43 -5.43 -15.03
C HIS A 219 0.13 -5.95 -15.63
N ASP A 220 0.09 -7.25 -15.96
CA ASP A 220 -1.16 -7.89 -16.35
C ASP A 220 -2.18 -7.80 -15.21
N TYR A 221 -3.42 -7.46 -15.53
CA TYR A 221 -4.51 -7.33 -14.58
C TYR A 221 -4.30 -6.24 -13.50
N GLU A 222 -3.41 -5.29 -13.74
CA GLU A 222 -3.24 -4.12 -12.86
C GLU A 222 -4.57 -3.38 -12.73
N PHE A 223 -4.92 -3.02 -11.49
CA PHE A 223 -6.09 -2.19 -11.23
C PHE A 223 -5.82 -1.21 -10.09
N TRP A 224 -6.59 -0.12 -10.10
CA TRP A 224 -6.50 0.95 -9.12
C TRP A 224 -7.81 1.12 -8.39
N ILE A 225 -7.73 1.47 -7.10
CA ILE A 225 -8.87 1.88 -6.27
C ILE A 225 -8.66 3.35 -5.95
N ALA A 226 -9.55 4.22 -6.41
CA ALA A 226 -9.44 5.66 -6.21
C ALA A 226 -10.76 6.26 -5.72
N PRO A 227 -10.73 7.33 -4.90
CA PRO A 227 -11.93 8.07 -4.55
C PRO A 227 -12.53 8.71 -5.79
N LYS A 228 -13.86 8.73 -5.89
CA LYS A 228 -14.60 9.33 -7.03
C LYS A 228 -14.49 10.84 -7.03
N GLU A 229 -14.50 11.43 -5.83
CA GLU A 229 -14.25 12.86 -5.64
C GLU A 229 -12.78 13.12 -5.41
N HIS A 230 -12.30 14.28 -5.83
CA HIS A 230 -10.93 14.69 -5.62
C HIS A 230 -10.71 14.99 -4.12
N LEU A 231 -10.63 13.94 -3.31
CA LEU A 231 -10.28 14.02 -1.90
C LEU A 231 -8.81 14.39 -1.77
N ILE A 232 -8.55 15.42 -1.03
CA ILE A 232 -7.22 16.00 -0.93
C ILE A 232 -6.24 15.06 -0.20
N HIS A 233 -6.73 14.26 0.78
CA HIS A 233 -5.83 13.49 1.63
C HIS A 233 -6.42 12.15 2.09
N ALA A 234 -5.70 11.07 1.83
CA ALA A 234 -6.00 9.73 2.36
C ALA A 234 -5.99 9.68 3.90
N THR A 235 -5.38 10.67 4.56
CA THR A 235 -5.30 10.78 6.03
C THR A 235 -6.49 11.47 6.67
N LYS A 236 -7.47 11.93 5.90
CA LYS A 236 -8.64 12.67 6.42
C LYS A 236 -9.98 12.01 6.05
N MET A 237 -9.94 10.73 5.73
CA MET A 237 -11.16 9.97 5.44
C MET A 237 -12.08 9.95 6.67
N THR A 238 -13.36 10.16 6.43
CA THR A 238 -14.44 9.94 7.40
C THR A 238 -14.61 8.44 7.66
N GLN A 239 -15.32 8.09 8.71
CA GLN A 239 -15.63 6.69 9.03
C GLN A 239 -16.35 6.00 7.86
N ARG A 240 -17.30 6.67 7.21
CA ARG A 240 -18.02 6.16 6.04
C ARG A 240 -17.10 5.88 4.85
N GLU A 241 -16.18 6.79 4.58
CA GLU A 241 -15.19 6.60 3.50
C GLU A 241 -14.22 5.46 3.81
N ILE A 242 -13.84 5.26 5.08
CA ILE A 242 -13.03 4.12 5.51
C ILE A 242 -13.79 2.80 5.28
N GLU A 243 -15.07 2.74 5.65
CA GLU A 243 -15.92 1.56 5.44
C GLU A 243 -16.09 1.26 3.95
N ASP A 244 -16.34 2.27 3.14
CA ASP A 244 -16.49 2.13 1.68
C ASP A 244 -15.17 1.69 1.01
N LEU A 245 -14.02 2.21 1.45
CA LEU A 245 -12.70 1.75 0.96
C LEU A 245 -12.41 0.32 1.39
N ALA A 246 -12.72 -0.04 2.65
CA ALA A 246 -12.57 -1.39 3.17
C ALA A 246 -13.38 -2.41 2.36
N LEU A 247 -14.63 -2.06 2.02
CA LEU A 247 -15.48 -2.87 1.15
C LEU A 247 -14.85 -3.03 -0.24
N MET A 248 -14.34 -1.94 -0.85
CA MET A 248 -13.68 -2.01 -2.16
C MET A 248 -12.39 -2.85 -2.14
N LEU A 249 -11.58 -2.75 -1.07
CA LEU A 249 -10.41 -3.61 -0.89
C LEU A 249 -10.81 -5.09 -0.80
N LYS A 250 -11.79 -5.42 0.05
CA LYS A 250 -12.30 -6.78 0.20
C LYS A 250 -12.80 -7.33 -1.14
N VAL A 251 -13.68 -6.61 -1.82
CA VAL A 251 -14.24 -6.99 -3.12
C VAL A 251 -13.15 -7.21 -4.16
N SER A 252 -12.21 -6.27 -4.24
CA SER A 252 -11.16 -6.31 -5.26
C SER A 252 -10.18 -7.46 -5.07
N LEU A 253 -9.72 -7.69 -3.83
CA LEU A 253 -8.77 -8.77 -3.55
C LEU A 253 -9.43 -10.15 -3.58
N SER A 254 -10.69 -10.28 -3.15
CA SER A 254 -11.44 -11.53 -3.28
C SER A 254 -11.78 -11.80 -4.74
N GLY A 255 -12.19 -10.80 -5.51
CA GLY A 255 -12.45 -10.93 -6.94
C GLY A 255 -11.20 -11.25 -7.75
N LEU A 256 -10.04 -10.67 -7.39
CA LEU A 256 -8.74 -11.04 -7.97
C LEU A 256 -8.43 -12.52 -7.74
N HIS A 257 -8.59 -12.98 -6.49
CA HIS A 257 -8.39 -14.39 -6.13
C HIS A 257 -9.37 -15.32 -6.86
N SER A 258 -10.64 -14.94 -6.97
CA SER A 258 -11.65 -15.71 -7.69
C SER A 258 -11.37 -15.81 -9.19
N ALA A 259 -10.89 -14.71 -9.81
CA ALA A 259 -10.61 -14.66 -11.24
C ALA A 259 -9.30 -15.39 -11.62
N LEU A 260 -8.25 -15.30 -10.82
CA LEU A 260 -6.89 -15.71 -11.20
C LEU A 260 -6.30 -16.78 -10.27
N GLY A 261 -7.00 -17.15 -9.19
CA GLY A 261 -6.45 -18.04 -8.15
C GLY A 261 -5.55 -17.29 -7.17
N ASP A 262 -4.75 -18.07 -6.44
CA ASP A 262 -3.83 -17.55 -5.44
C ASP A 262 -2.52 -17.10 -6.08
N ILE A 263 -2.49 -15.87 -6.56
CA ILE A 263 -1.33 -15.29 -7.24
C ILE A 263 -0.62 -14.27 -6.35
N ARG A 264 0.67 -14.12 -6.59
CA ARG A 264 1.48 -13.05 -5.99
C ARG A 264 1.02 -11.68 -6.51
N PHE A 265 1.00 -10.67 -5.64
CA PHE A 265 0.76 -9.29 -6.06
C PHE A 265 1.43 -8.30 -5.11
N GLY A 266 1.73 -7.12 -5.63
CA GLY A 266 2.05 -5.93 -4.85
C GLY A 266 0.83 -5.03 -4.71
N LEU A 267 0.68 -4.35 -3.58
CA LEU A 267 -0.29 -3.28 -3.36
C LEU A 267 0.45 -2.07 -2.82
N ALA A 268 0.19 -0.89 -3.35
CA ALA A 268 0.82 0.35 -2.89
C ALA A 268 -0.20 1.49 -2.77
N LEU A 269 -0.15 2.22 -1.66
CA LEU A 269 -0.86 3.48 -1.48
C LEU A 269 -0.02 4.61 -2.07
N LYS A 270 -0.51 5.24 -3.13
CA LYS A 270 0.05 6.49 -3.67
C LYS A 270 -0.72 7.69 -3.14
N ALA A 271 -0.15 8.34 -2.13
CA ALA A 271 -0.73 9.52 -1.51
C ALA A 271 0.39 10.50 -1.12
N THR A 272 0.09 11.78 -1.09
CA THR A 272 1.03 12.82 -0.65
C THR A 272 0.64 13.39 0.71
N SER A 273 1.58 14.08 1.34
CA SER A 273 1.33 14.79 2.60
C SER A 273 0.36 15.96 2.41
N ASP A 274 -0.51 16.18 3.38
CA ASP A 274 -1.42 17.34 3.45
C ASP A 274 -0.73 18.68 3.77
N LYS A 275 0.58 18.66 3.97
CA LYS A 275 1.38 19.88 4.22
C LYS A 275 1.74 20.66 2.96
N SER A 276 1.55 20.09 1.79
CA SER A 276 1.85 20.78 0.54
C SER A 276 0.80 21.83 0.23
N LYS A 277 1.26 23.04 -0.15
CA LYS A 277 0.39 24.13 -0.61
C LYS A 277 0.04 24.03 -2.11
N LYS A 278 0.68 23.13 -2.84
CA LYS A 278 0.44 22.90 -4.28
C LYS A 278 -0.65 21.84 -4.48
N PRO A 279 -1.33 21.84 -5.63
CA PRO A 279 -2.18 20.72 -6.01
C PRO A 279 -1.44 19.41 -5.83
N GLN A 280 -2.11 18.43 -5.25
CA GLN A 280 -1.52 17.14 -4.94
C GLN A 280 -2.04 16.11 -5.91
N ILE A 281 -1.33 15.00 -6.05
CA ILE A 281 -1.85 13.88 -6.81
C ILE A 281 -3.18 13.43 -6.20
N HIS A 282 -4.10 13.05 -7.05
CA HIS A 282 -5.30 12.34 -6.64
C HIS A 282 -4.87 10.96 -6.13
N TRP A 283 -4.98 10.74 -4.82
CA TRP A 283 -4.48 9.54 -4.21
C TRP A 283 -5.25 8.30 -4.67
N ARG A 284 -4.59 7.16 -4.63
CA ARG A 284 -5.14 5.86 -5.00
C ARG A 284 -4.36 4.72 -4.39
N ILE A 285 -4.97 3.56 -4.37
CA ILE A 285 -4.30 2.29 -4.11
C ILE A 285 -4.11 1.60 -5.46
N GLU A 286 -2.89 1.21 -5.76
CA GLU A 286 -2.54 0.46 -6.96
C GLU A 286 -2.26 -0.99 -6.59
N VAL A 287 -2.80 -1.93 -7.36
CA VAL A 287 -2.58 -3.36 -7.19
C VAL A 287 -1.92 -3.92 -8.43
N TYR A 288 -0.79 -4.60 -8.24
CA TYR A 288 0.09 -5.13 -9.27
C TYR A 288 0.15 -6.65 -9.22
N PRO A 289 -0.78 -7.38 -9.88
CA PRO A 289 -0.72 -8.84 -9.94
C PRO A 289 0.52 -9.31 -10.69
N ARG A 290 1.23 -10.31 -10.16
CA ARG A 290 2.45 -10.86 -10.74
C ARG A 290 2.14 -12.17 -11.45
N VAL A 291 1.42 -12.08 -12.56
CA VAL A 291 1.07 -13.24 -13.40
C VAL A 291 2.24 -13.70 -14.25
N ARG A 292 3.08 -12.77 -14.65
CA ARG A 292 4.35 -13.01 -15.36
C ARG A 292 5.50 -12.45 -14.55
N ASP A 293 6.67 -13.06 -14.70
CA ASP A 293 7.89 -12.50 -14.15
C ASP A 293 8.34 -11.27 -14.95
N ASP A 294 9.02 -10.35 -14.26
CA ASP A 294 9.59 -9.17 -14.89
C ASP A 294 10.57 -9.55 -15.98
N SER A 295 10.40 -8.99 -17.18
CA SER A 295 11.25 -9.27 -18.32
C SER A 295 12.47 -8.36 -18.38
N ALA A 296 13.51 -8.79 -19.14
CA ALA A 296 14.66 -7.94 -19.45
C ALA A 296 14.23 -6.62 -20.14
N LEU A 297 13.12 -6.63 -20.91
CA LEU A 297 12.53 -5.44 -21.53
C LEU A 297 12.16 -4.40 -20.48
N LYS A 298 11.50 -4.83 -19.38
CA LYS A 298 11.11 -3.93 -18.28
C LYS A 298 12.34 -3.37 -17.59
N HIS A 299 13.28 -4.24 -17.20
CA HIS A 299 14.46 -3.82 -16.44
C HIS A 299 15.45 -2.96 -17.23
N SER A 300 15.67 -3.30 -18.51
CA SER A 300 16.70 -2.63 -19.31
C SER A 300 16.19 -1.42 -20.08
N PHE A 301 14.93 -1.46 -20.53
CA PHE A 301 14.37 -0.46 -21.46
C PHE A 301 13.12 0.24 -20.93
N ASP A 302 12.65 -0.13 -19.73
CA ASP A 302 11.40 0.35 -19.13
C ASP A 302 10.15 0.12 -20.03
N ILE A 303 10.19 -0.97 -20.80
CA ILE A 303 9.09 -1.40 -21.67
C ILE A 303 8.29 -2.49 -20.96
N SER A 304 7.04 -2.18 -20.62
CA SER A 304 6.10 -3.16 -20.07
C SER A 304 5.32 -3.83 -21.20
N LEU A 305 5.30 -5.17 -21.20
CA LEU A 305 4.45 -5.96 -22.06
C LEU A 305 3.30 -6.52 -21.23
N THR A 306 2.09 -6.02 -21.45
CA THR A 306 0.92 -6.36 -20.63
C THR A 306 -0.27 -6.79 -21.47
N LEU A 307 -1.23 -7.46 -20.82
CA LEU A 307 -2.55 -7.71 -21.39
C LEU A 307 -3.28 -6.37 -21.60
N ALA A 308 -4.05 -6.26 -22.68
CA ALA A 308 -4.89 -5.09 -22.92
C ALA A 308 -5.80 -4.84 -21.70
N PRO A 309 -5.87 -3.60 -21.18
CA PRO A 309 -6.60 -3.31 -19.95
C PRO A 309 -8.10 -3.58 -20.04
N GLU A 310 -8.71 -3.50 -21.23
CA GLU A 310 -10.11 -3.85 -21.46
C GLU A 310 -10.35 -5.36 -21.28
N LYS A 311 -9.43 -6.22 -21.74
CA LYS A 311 -9.50 -7.67 -21.56
C LYS A 311 -9.26 -8.05 -20.09
N ALA A 312 -8.33 -7.37 -19.42
CA ALA A 312 -8.12 -7.54 -18.01
C ALA A 312 -9.40 -7.17 -17.22
N ALA A 313 -10.00 -6.03 -17.58
CA ALA A 313 -11.23 -5.54 -16.96
C ALA A 313 -12.42 -6.48 -17.17
N GLU A 314 -12.59 -7.05 -18.34
CA GLU A 314 -13.65 -8.01 -18.63
C GLU A 314 -13.61 -9.20 -17.67
N ARG A 315 -12.42 -9.78 -17.47
CA ARG A 315 -12.24 -10.94 -16.59
C ARG A 315 -12.40 -10.59 -15.11
N LEU A 316 -11.81 -9.49 -14.65
CA LEU A 316 -11.88 -9.09 -13.25
C LEU A 316 -13.27 -8.57 -12.85
N ARG A 317 -13.96 -7.89 -13.76
CA ARG A 317 -15.26 -7.25 -13.51
C ARG A 317 -16.32 -8.24 -13.05
N THR A 318 -16.42 -9.37 -13.72
CA THR A 318 -17.41 -10.41 -13.38
C THR A 318 -17.18 -10.89 -11.94
N ALA A 319 -15.97 -11.33 -11.61
CA ALA A 319 -15.63 -11.84 -10.29
C ALA A 319 -15.80 -10.78 -9.17
N MET A 320 -15.40 -9.53 -9.43
CA MET A 320 -15.54 -8.46 -8.44
C MET A 320 -17.00 -8.05 -8.22
N ARG A 321 -17.83 -8.04 -9.26
CA ARG A 321 -19.26 -7.72 -9.13
C ARG A 321 -20.04 -8.81 -8.42
N GLU A 322 -19.74 -10.06 -8.66
CA GLU A 322 -20.32 -11.19 -7.94
C GLU A 322 -19.97 -11.10 -6.45
N GLU A 323 -18.69 -10.85 -6.12
CA GLU A 323 -18.26 -10.70 -4.74
C GLU A 323 -18.91 -9.48 -4.07
N TYR A 324 -19.02 -8.36 -4.77
CA TYR A 324 -19.73 -7.17 -4.26
C TYR A 324 -21.19 -7.46 -3.96
N ALA A 325 -21.92 -8.06 -4.92
CA ALA A 325 -23.33 -8.42 -4.75
C ALA A 325 -23.55 -9.37 -3.55
N ARG A 326 -22.65 -10.34 -3.37
CA ARG A 326 -22.66 -11.26 -2.23
C ARG A 326 -22.48 -10.52 -0.89
N LEU A 327 -21.55 -9.58 -0.83
CA LEU A 327 -21.26 -8.86 0.42
C LEU A 327 -22.35 -7.85 0.81
N ILE A 328 -23.04 -7.24 -0.16
CA ILE A 328 -24.17 -6.33 0.13
C ILE A 328 -25.53 -7.04 0.23
N GLY A 329 -25.55 -8.39 0.12
CA GLY A 329 -26.75 -9.19 0.32
C GLY A 329 -27.75 -9.17 -0.84
N VAL A 330 -27.29 -8.98 -2.09
CA VAL A 330 -28.14 -8.98 -3.28
C VAL A 330 -28.24 -10.38 -3.89
N ILE A 331 -27.28 -11.27 -3.66
CA ILE A 331 -27.24 -12.68 -4.05
C ILE A 331 -26.71 -13.54 -2.92
#